data_f6c412498c8e52c671f11aca0a774e30
#
_entry.id   f6c412498c8e52c671f11aca0a774e30
#
_cell.length_a   1.000
_cell.length_b   1.000
_cell.length_c   1.000
_cell.angle_alpha   90.00
_cell.angle_beta   90.00
_cell.angle_gamma   90.00
#
_symmetry.space_group_name_H-M   'P 1'
#
loop_
_entity.id
_entity.type
_entity.pdbx_description
1 polymer ?
#
loop_
_entity_poly.entity_id
_entity_poly.type
_entity_poly.pdbx_seq_one_letter_code
_entity_poly.pdbx_strand_id
1 'polypeptide(L)'
;MAFGRSRIEATAKADRLPTTDERSCRAAIFQATSPSVLYFLQFKQLAFRNNKTGSAIPHLNKELFFNMPFPVPPLAEQKRIVEKIEELMPLVEEYRKAEERLTALNAEFPDKLRKSILQQAIQGKLTERDPADEPASNLLKRIRAEKERLIREGTIKKEKPLPPIAEEEIPFEIPDGWTWASIGETCANIQYGTSEKSSSKGSIAVLRMGNLQNGRIDYSNLVYSSNEYDIERCHLDYNDLLFNRTNSKELVGKTAIYKAEIPAIYAGYLIRVTPVVLNADFLNYVMQSQHFKDYCLAVKTDAIGQSNINAEKLKRFVFPLPPLAEQQRIVDRVNELLAVCDELK
;
A
#
# COMPACT_ATOMS: atom_id res chain seq x y z
N MET A 1 -8.07 23.38 3.68
CA MET A 1 -7.49 24.65 3.19
C MET A 1 -8.42 25.78 3.61
N ALA A 2 -7.94 26.63 4.53
CA ALA A 2 -8.73 27.74 5.03
C ALA A 2 -8.79 28.85 3.97
N PHE A 3 -9.99 29.16 3.50
CA PHE A 3 -10.19 30.32 2.64
C PHE A 3 -10.29 31.57 3.53
N GLY A 4 -9.22 32.36 3.52
CA GLY A 4 -9.21 33.68 4.14
C GLY A 4 -10.20 34.61 3.42
N ARG A 5 -11.03 35.29 4.19
CA ARG A 5 -11.85 36.41 3.73
C ARG A 5 -10.90 37.56 3.35
N SER A 6 -10.53 37.69 2.08
CA SER A 6 -9.89 38.89 1.59
C SER A 6 -10.96 39.87 1.10
N ARG A 7 -11.04 41.01 1.76
CA ARG A 7 -11.78 42.18 1.29
C ARG A 7 -11.23 42.59 -0.09
N ILE A 8 -12.09 42.55 -1.10
CA ILE A 8 -11.77 43.16 -2.39
C ILE A 8 -12.11 44.63 -2.27
N GLU A 9 -11.12 45.47 -2.01
CA GLU A 9 -11.22 46.92 -2.20
C GLU A 9 -11.02 47.23 -3.69
N ALA A 10 -12.12 47.57 -4.36
CA ALA A 10 -12.09 48.03 -5.74
C ALA A 10 -11.77 49.53 -5.76
N THR A 11 -10.53 49.90 -6.06
CA THR A 11 -10.16 51.27 -6.39
C THR A 11 -10.58 51.57 -7.85
N ALA A 12 -11.76 52.16 -8.04
CA ALA A 12 -12.16 52.76 -9.31
C ALA A 12 -11.78 54.25 -9.31
N LYS A 13 -10.85 54.66 -10.16
CA LYS A 13 -10.66 56.08 -10.50
C LYS A 13 -11.91 56.53 -11.27
N ALA A 14 -12.69 57.42 -10.64
CA ALA A 14 -13.85 58.05 -11.23
C ALA A 14 -13.49 59.43 -11.72
N ASP A 15 -13.44 59.62 -13.03
CA ASP A 15 -13.59 60.96 -13.64
C ASP A 15 -15.03 61.03 -14.21
N ARG A 16 -15.90 61.56 -13.46
CA ARG A 16 -17.18 62.29 -13.56
C ARG A 16 -18.06 61.88 -12.38
N LEU A 17 -18.49 62.90 -11.62
CA LEU A 17 -19.47 62.71 -10.55
C LEU A 17 -20.83 62.31 -11.17
N PRO A 18 -21.34 61.11 -10.88
CA PRO A 18 -22.66 60.68 -11.39
C PRO A 18 -23.77 61.53 -10.76
N THR A 19 -24.86 61.77 -11.52
CA THR A 19 -26.06 62.46 -11.02
C THR A 19 -26.67 61.68 -9.86
N THR A 20 -27.42 62.33 -8.98
CA THR A 20 -28.01 61.77 -7.76
C THR A 20 -28.83 60.52 -8.03
N ASP A 21 -29.46 60.44 -9.19
CA ASP A 21 -30.30 59.31 -9.63
C ASP A 21 -29.47 58.07 -10.04
N GLU A 22 -28.34 58.27 -10.72
CA GLU A 22 -27.43 57.16 -11.08
C GLU A 22 -26.73 56.56 -9.85
N ARG A 23 -26.44 57.36 -8.83
CA ARG A 23 -25.84 56.86 -7.56
C ARG A 23 -26.83 56.00 -6.79
N SER A 24 -28.10 56.46 -6.73
CA SER A 24 -29.20 55.73 -6.07
C SER A 24 -29.46 54.36 -6.72
N CYS A 25 -29.54 54.34 -8.05
CA CYS A 25 -29.70 53.10 -8.82
C CYS A 25 -28.51 52.15 -8.68
N ARG A 26 -27.28 52.67 -8.75
CA ARG A 26 -26.06 51.83 -8.55
C ARG A 26 -25.98 51.23 -7.14
N ALA A 27 -26.30 52.03 -6.11
CA ALA A 27 -26.31 51.54 -4.73
C ALA A 27 -27.39 50.50 -4.48
N ALA A 28 -28.58 50.70 -5.02
CA ALA A 28 -29.71 49.76 -4.93
C ALA A 28 -29.43 48.45 -5.70
N ILE A 29 -28.83 48.52 -6.89
CA ILE A 29 -28.43 47.36 -7.70
C ILE A 29 -27.34 46.59 -6.96
N PHE A 30 -26.32 47.28 -6.38
CA PHE A 30 -25.22 46.62 -5.67
C PHE A 30 -25.67 45.93 -4.38
N GLN A 31 -26.57 46.54 -3.60
CA GLN A 31 -27.10 45.92 -2.38
C GLN A 31 -28.07 44.76 -2.66
N ALA A 32 -28.82 44.84 -3.74
CA ALA A 32 -29.86 43.86 -4.06
C ALA A 32 -29.34 42.62 -4.79
N THR A 33 -28.26 42.74 -5.59
CA THR A 33 -27.79 41.66 -6.48
C THR A 33 -26.52 40.92 -5.93
N SER A 34 -25.89 41.42 -4.87
CA SER A 34 -24.61 40.91 -4.40
C SER A 34 -24.59 39.39 -4.13
N PRO A 35 -25.53 38.78 -3.38
CA PRO A 35 -25.49 37.33 -3.14
C PRO A 35 -25.80 36.51 -4.41
N SER A 36 -26.77 36.91 -5.25
CA SER A 36 -27.10 36.17 -6.45
C SER A 36 -25.99 36.21 -7.50
N VAL A 37 -25.28 37.35 -7.60
CA VAL A 37 -24.07 37.48 -8.45
C VAL A 37 -22.97 36.54 -7.94
N LEU A 38 -22.77 36.48 -6.62
CA LEU A 38 -21.76 35.60 -6.04
C LEU A 38 -22.02 34.12 -6.37
N TYR A 39 -23.26 33.65 -6.20
CA TYR A 39 -23.63 32.28 -6.54
C TYR A 39 -23.48 31.97 -8.02
N PHE A 40 -23.86 32.93 -8.89
CA PHE A 40 -23.64 32.80 -10.32
C PHE A 40 -22.16 32.69 -10.68
N LEU A 41 -21.29 33.51 -10.09
CA LEU A 41 -19.86 33.43 -10.33
C LEU A 41 -19.26 32.14 -9.81
N GLN A 42 -19.72 31.62 -8.67
CA GLN A 42 -19.35 30.29 -8.16
C GLN A 42 -19.79 29.18 -9.14
N PHE A 43 -21.00 29.23 -9.67
CA PHE A 43 -21.47 28.29 -10.68
C PHE A 43 -20.63 28.34 -11.96
N LYS A 44 -20.12 29.49 -12.36
CA LYS A 44 -19.25 29.68 -13.54
C LYS A 44 -17.76 29.47 -13.25
N GLN A 45 -17.37 29.14 -12.03
CA GLN A 45 -15.97 29.01 -11.62
C GLN A 45 -15.17 28.05 -12.50
N LEU A 46 -15.79 26.93 -12.94
CA LEU A 46 -15.12 25.94 -13.79
C LEU A 46 -14.83 26.52 -15.18
N ALA A 47 -15.77 27.30 -15.77
CA ALA A 47 -15.56 27.98 -17.04
C ALA A 47 -14.39 28.96 -16.96
N PHE A 48 -14.26 29.71 -15.87
CA PHE A 48 -13.14 30.61 -15.66
C PHE A 48 -11.80 29.88 -15.47
N ARG A 49 -11.79 28.76 -14.72
CA ARG A 49 -10.59 27.95 -14.52
C ARG A 49 -10.07 27.32 -15.79
N ASN A 50 -10.95 26.90 -16.69
CA ASN A 50 -10.59 26.25 -17.95
C ASN A 50 -10.17 27.23 -19.06
N ASN A 51 -10.47 28.53 -18.92
CA ASN A 51 -10.17 29.57 -19.91
C ASN A 51 -9.24 30.65 -19.37
N LYS A 52 -8.16 30.22 -18.69
CA LYS A 52 -7.12 31.11 -18.19
C LYS A 52 -6.23 31.61 -19.32
N THR A 53 -5.65 32.80 -19.14
CA THR A 53 -4.66 33.39 -20.03
C THR A 53 -3.29 33.44 -19.34
N GLY A 54 -2.19 33.30 -20.11
CA GLY A 54 -0.83 33.30 -19.62
C GLY A 54 -0.23 31.89 -19.42
N SER A 55 1.03 31.72 -19.82
CA SER A 55 1.71 30.43 -19.82
C SER A 55 2.45 30.12 -18.49
N ALA A 56 3.05 31.14 -17.86
CA ALA A 56 3.84 30.97 -16.64
C ALA A 56 3.00 31.20 -15.36
N ILE A 57 2.18 32.26 -15.33
CA ILE A 57 1.25 32.55 -14.23
C ILE A 57 -0.16 32.66 -14.86
N PRO A 58 -1.07 31.73 -14.58
CA PRO A 58 -2.41 31.78 -15.15
C PRO A 58 -3.22 32.95 -14.57
N HIS A 59 -3.72 33.80 -15.44
CA HIS A 59 -4.58 34.93 -15.09
C HIS A 59 -6.02 34.69 -15.53
N LEU A 60 -6.96 35.35 -14.85
CA LEU A 60 -8.36 35.39 -15.28
C LEU A 60 -8.47 36.06 -16.64
N ASN A 61 -9.16 35.40 -17.58
CA ASN A 61 -9.52 36.00 -18.86
C ASN A 61 -10.56 37.10 -18.62
N LYS A 62 -10.11 38.38 -18.66
CA LYS A 62 -10.92 39.55 -18.38
C LYS A 62 -12.05 39.71 -19.41
N GLU A 63 -11.79 39.42 -20.66
CA GLU A 63 -12.79 39.55 -21.73
C GLU A 63 -13.92 38.54 -21.51
N LEU A 64 -13.59 37.27 -21.19
CA LEU A 64 -14.60 36.27 -20.85
C LEU A 64 -15.42 36.66 -19.62
N PHE A 65 -14.76 37.23 -18.60
CA PHE A 65 -15.40 37.65 -17.36
C PHE A 65 -16.41 38.79 -17.58
N PHE A 66 -15.98 39.86 -18.28
CA PHE A 66 -16.83 41.05 -18.49
C PHE A 66 -17.94 40.87 -19.55
N ASN A 67 -17.72 39.98 -20.51
CA ASN A 67 -18.71 39.72 -21.58
C ASN A 67 -19.61 38.51 -21.26
N MET A 68 -19.50 37.93 -20.06
CA MET A 68 -20.33 36.79 -19.66
C MET A 68 -21.80 37.26 -19.42
N PRO A 69 -22.77 36.70 -20.12
CA PRO A 69 -24.18 37.05 -19.89
C PRO A 69 -24.61 36.58 -18.49
N PHE A 70 -25.17 37.49 -17.71
CA PHE A 70 -25.71 37.24 -16.38
C PHE A 70 -27.22 37.45 -16.39
N PRO A 71 -28.05 36.45 -16.06
CA PRO A 71 -29.48 36.60 -15.93
C PRO A 71 -29.83 37.44 -14.70
N VAL A 72 -30.66 38.47 -14.90
CA VAL A 72 -31.10 39.37 -13.81
C VAL A 72 -32.58 39.20 -13.59
N PRO A 73 -33.01 38.25 -12.72
CA PRO A 73 -34.43 38.13 -12.37
C PRO A 73 -34.92 39.32 -11.54
N PRO A 74 -36.25 39.52 -11.39
CA PRO A 74 -36.80 40.50 -10.48
C PRO A 74 -36.25 40.35 -9.05
N LEU A 75 -36.10 41.46 -8.31
CA LEU A 75 -35.45 41.47 -6.99
C LEU A 75 -36.04 40.46 -6.00
N ALA A 76 -37.39 40.36 -5.97
CA ALA A 76 -38.07 39.37 -5.09
C ALA A 76 -37.73 37.93 -5.45
N GLU A 77 -37.46 37.63 -6.72
CA GLU A 77 -37.06 36.31 -7.17
C GLU A 77 -35.59 36.04 -6.86
N GLN A 78 -34.71 37.01 -7.01
CA GLN A 78 -33.30 36.88 -6.57
C GLN A 78 -33.21 36.50 -5.10
N LYS A 79 -34.01 37.10 -4.21
CA LYS A 79 -34.07 36.77 -2.79
C LYS A 79 -34.49 35.30 -2.58
N ARG A 80 -35.58 34.87 -3.23
CA ARG A 80 -36.09 33.50 -3.14
C ARG A 80 -35.03 32.47 -3.63
N ILE A 81 -34.31 32.80 -4.71
CA ILE A 81 -33.23 31.95 -5.23
C ILE A 81 -32.09 31.83 -4.19
N VAL A 82 -31.68 32.97 -3.63
CA VAL A 82 -30.61 32.98 -2.61
C VAL A 82 -31.02 32.17 -1.37
N GLU A 83 -32.23 32.44 -0.84
CA GLU A 83 -32.78 31.68 0.32
C GLU A 83 -32.83 30.19 0.03
N LYS A 84 -33.26 29.78 -1.16
CA LYS A 84 -33.30 28.35 -1.52
C LYS A 84 -31.90 27.72 -1.69
N ILE A 85 -30.94 28.47 -2.22
CA ILE A 85 -29.54 28.01 -2.29
C ILE A 85 -28.98 27.85 -0.88
N GLU A 86 -29.18 28.83 0.01
CA GLU A 86 -28.71 28.79 1.39
C GLU A 86 -29.35 27.66 2.22
N GLU A 87 -30.61 27.33 1.97
CA GLU A 87 -31.31 26.18 2.54
C GLU A 87 -30.69 24.84 2.08
N LEU A 88 -30.33 24.73 0.78
CA LEU A 88 -29.86 23.49 0.19
C LEU A 88 -28.35 23.27 0.37
N MET A 89 -27.55 24.32 0.47
CA MET A 89 -26.08 24.20 0.57
C MET A 89 -25.59 23.32 1.73
N PRO A 90 -26.18 23.37 2.94
CA PRO A 90 -25.81 22.46 4.02
C PRO A 90 -26.03 20.99 3.66
N LEU A 91 -27.14 20.66 2.98
CA LEU A 91 -27.46 19.29 2.56
C LEU A 91 -26.48 18.81 1.46
N VAL A 92 -26.12 19.68 0.53
CA VAL A 92 -25.11 19.38 -0.52
C VAL A 92 -23.75 19.12 0.13
N GLU A 93 -23.38 19.89 1.13
CA GLU A 93 -22.11 19.71 1.85
C GLU A 93 -22.10 18.40 2.68
N GLU A 94 -23.21 18.05 3.30
CA GLU A 94 -23.36 16.77 4.00
C GLU A 94 -23.24 15.58 3.03
N TYR A 95 -23.94 15.66 1.90
CA TYR A 95 -23.84 14.67 0.83
C TYR A 95 -22.41 14.51 0.32
N ARG A 96 -21.71 15.61 0.05
CA ARG A 96 -20.32 15.61 -0.41
C ARG A 96 -19.40 14.89 0.59
N LYS A 97 -19.56 15.18 1.89
CA LYS A 97 -18.78 14.50 2.95
C LYS A 97 -19.09 13.01 3.02
N ALA A 98 -20.35 12.64 2.88
CA ALA A 98 -20.76 11.23 2.89
C ALA A 98 -20.19 10.48 1.67
N GLU A 99 -20.24 11.08 0.49
CA GLU A 99 -19.69 10.53 -0.75
C GLU A 99 -18.15 10.39 -0.70
N GLU A 100 -17.44 11.41 -0.21
CA GLU A 100 -15.98 11.35 -0.02
C GLU A 100 -15.60 10.24 0.95
N ARG A 101 -16.36 10.09 2.05
CA ARG A 101 -16.14 9.01 3.01
C ARG A 101 -16.40 7.63 2.41
N LEU A 102 -17.46 7.47 1.65
CA LEU A 102 -17.80 6.22 0.97
C LEU A 102 -16.73 5.84 -0.05
N THR A 103 -16.29 6.80 -0.86
CA THR A 103 -15.23 6.61 -1.85
C THR A 103 -13.92 6.17 -1.19
N ALA A 104 -13.52 6.83 -0.09
CA ALA A 104 -12.33 6.45 0.66
C ALA A 104 -12.46 5.04 1.26
N LEU A 105 -13.62 4.70 1.84
CA LEU A 105 -13.88 3.37 2.39
C LEU A 105 -13.80 2.28 1.31
N ASN A 106 -14.43 2.50 0.16
CA ASN A 106 -14.40 1.55 -0.95
C ASN A 106 -12.99 1.34 -1.51
N ALA A 107 -12.20 2.41 -1.62
CA ALA A 107 -10.81 2.32 -2.07
C ALA A 107 -9.89 1.55 -1.11
N GLU A 108 -10.13 1.64 0.20
CA GLU A 108 -9.30 1.00 1.22
C GLU A 108 -9.77 -0.41 1.60
N PHE A 109 -11.04 -0.73 1.34
CA PHE A 109 -11.70 -1.96 1.82
C PHE A 109 -11.01 -3.23 1.34
N PRO A 110 -10.66 -3.42 0.04
CA PRO A 110 -10.02 -4.64 -0.42
C PRO A 110 -8.68 -4.90 0.27
N ASP A 111 -7.88 -3.87 0.49
CA ASP A 111 -6.58 -4.00 1.16
C ASP A 111 -6.72 -4.29 2.66
N LYS A 112 -7.72 -3.69 3.33
CA LYS A 112 -8.02 -3.98 4.73
C LYS A 112 -8.55 -5.40 4.89
N LEU A 113 -9.42 -5.85 3.99
CA LEU A 113 -9.96 -7.21 4.00
C LEU A 113 -8.83 -8.23 3.79
N ARG A 114 -7.95 -8.04 2.81
CA ARG A 114 -6.76 -8.88 2.58
C ARG A 114 -5.90 -9.02 3.84
N LYS A 115 -5.60 -7.91 4.52
CA LYS A 115 -4.82 -7.91 5.77
C LYS A 115 -5.54 -8.68 6.88
N SER A 116 -6.85 -8.52 6.99
CA SER A 116 -7.66 -9.22 7.98
C SER A 116 -7.67 -10.73 7.73
N ILE A 117 -7.84 -11.17 6.48
CA ILE A 117 -7.78 -12.59 6.09
C ILE A 117 -6.44 -13.20 6.49
N LEU A 118 -5.32 -12.56 6.13
CA LEU A 118 -4.00 -13.07 6.47
C LEU A 118 -3.77 -13.11 8.00
N GLN A 119 -4.28 -12.14 8.73
CA GLN A 119 -4.19 -12.12 10.20
C GLN A 119 -5.03 -13.25 10.83
N GLN A 120 -6.23 -13.50 10.33
CA GLN A 120 -7.05 -14.63 10.79
C GLN A 120 -6.40 -15.98 10.45
N ALA A 121 -5.74 -16.08 9.28
CA ALA A 121 -5.01 -17.27 8.85
C ALA A 121 -3.91 -17.66 9.85
N ILE A 122 -3.05 -16.70 10.22
CA ILE A 122 -1.95 -16.97 11.15
C ILE A 122 -2.38 -17.15 12.62
N GLN A 123 -3.63 -16.79 12.96
CA GLN A 123 -4.23 -17.03 14.27
C GLN A 123 -5.01 -18.35 14.33
N GLY A 124 -5.05 -19.16 13.26
CA GLY A 124 -5.79 -20.42 13.20
C GLY A 124 -7.32 -20.25 13.25
N LYS A 125 -7.84 -19.14 12.71
CA LYS A 125 -9.28 -18.80 12.74
C LYS A 125 -9.98 -18.99 11.40
N LEU A 126 -9.27 -19.44 10.35
CA LEU A 126 -9.85 -19.61 9.01
C LEU A 126 -10.24 -21.06 8.68
N THR A 127 -9.68 -22.02 9.38
CA THR A 127 -9.88 -23.44 9.12
C THR A 127 -10.32 -24.17 10.39
N GLU A 128 -11.12 -25.21 10.21
CA GLU A 128 -11.39 -26.14 11.30
C GLU A 128 -10.17 -27.03 11.54
N ARG A 129 -9.91 -27.33 12.79
CA ARG A 129 -8.82 -28.24 13.20
C ARG A 129 -9.26 -29.69 12.98
N ASP A 130 -8.34 -30.50 12.46
CA ASP A 130 -8.51 -31.93 12.41
C ASP A 130 -7.72 -32.57 13.57
N PRO A 131 -8.38 -33.25 14.51
CA PRO A 131 -7.68 -33.95 15.59
C PRO A 131 -6.71 -35.04 15.12
N ALA A 132 -6.84 -35.51 13.87
CA ALA A 132 -5.93 -36.48 13.26
C ALA A 132 -4.64 -35.88 12.73
N ASP A 133 -4.56 -34.55 12.66
CA ASP A 133 -3.33 -33.88 12.21
C ASP A 133 -2.16 -34.14 13.15
N GLU A 134 -1.00 -34.44 12.58
CA GLU A 134 0.24 -34.57 13.35
C GLU A 134 0.59 -33.23 14.01
N PRO A 135 0.81 -33.17 15.35
CA PRO A 135 1.16 -31.91 16.00
C PRO A 135 2.37 -31.21 15.39
N ALA A 136 2.33 -29.88 15.28
CA ALA A 136 3.40 -29.07 14.69
C ALA A 136 4.77 -29.23 15.39
N SER A 137 4.77 -29.62 16.66
CA SER A 137 6.01 -29.97 17.39
C SER A 137 6.78 -31.14 16.73
N ASN A 138 6.08 -32.11 16.14
CA ASN A 138 6.70 -33.20 15.38
C ASN A 138 7.21 -32.71 14.02
N LEU A 139 6.45 -31.85 13.33
CA LEU A 139 6.90 -31.18 12.12
C LEU A 139 8.21 -30.42 12.38
N LEU A 140 8.31 -29.69 13.48
CA LEU A 140 9.50 -28.95 13.85
C LEU A 140 10.72 -29.87 14.09
N LYS A 141 10.52 -31.04 14.71
CA LYS A 141 11.56 -32.07 14.83
C LYS A 141 12.01 -32.58 13.46
N ARG A 142 11.09 -32.83 12.54
CA ARG A 142 11.39 -33.24 11.15
C ARG A 142 12.17 -32.16 10.40
N ILE A 143 11.80 -30.89 10.53
CA ILE A 143 12.53 -29.76 9.95
C ILE A 143 13.96 -29.71 10.46
N ARG A 144 14.17 -29.85 11.77
CA ARG A 144 15.52 -29.89 12.38
C ARG A 144 16.36 -31.06 11.84
N ALA A 145 15.78 -32.25 11.79
CA ALA A 145 16.46 -33.46 11.28
C ALA A 145 16.84 -33.29 9.80
N GLU A 146 15.95 -32.73 8.98
CA GLU A 146 16.20 -32.46 7.57
C GLU A 146 17.31 -31.41 7.38
N LYS A 147 17.29 -30.32 8.15
CA LYS A 147 18.39 -29.33 8.13
C LYS A 147 19.74 -29.96 8.55
N GLU A 148 19.75 -30.80 9.54
CA GLU A 148 20.97 -31.54 9.94
C GLU A 148 21.45 -32.46 8.81
N ARG A 149 20.54 -33.12 8.07
CA ARG A 149 20.88 -33.93 6.90
C ARG A 149 21.52 -33.07 5.81
N LEU A 150 20.88 -31.94 5.44
CA LEU A 150 21.39 -31.02 4.43
C LEU A 150 22.75 -30.40 4.80
N ILE A 151 23.03 -30.17 6.11
CA ILE A 151 24.33 -29.71 6.62
C ILE A 151 25.39 -30.81 6.43
N ARG A 152 25.07 -32.06 6.75
CA ARG A 152 25.98 -33.22 6.58
C ARG A 152 26.30 -33.46 5.11
N GLU A 153 25.37 -33.25 4.22
CA GLU A 153 25.55 -33.36 2.76
C GLU A 153 26.27 -32.15 2.14
N GLY A 154 26.54 -31.10 2.94
CA GLY A 154 27.18 -29.87 2.44
C GLY A 154 26.30 -28.97 1.60
N THR A 155 25.00 -29.27 1.49
CA THR A 155 24.03 -28.48 0.71
C THR A 155 23.73 -27.13 1.37
N ILE A 156 23.70 -27.10 2.69
CA ILE A 156 23.52 -25.85 3.46
C ILE A 156 24.63 -25.70 4.50
N LYS A 157 24.97 -24.45 4.82
CA LYS A 157 26.00 -24.14 5.83
C LYS A 157 25.42 -24.30 7.23
N LYS A 158 26.24 -24.82 8.15
CA LYS A 158 25.92 -24.83 9.58
C LYS A 158 25.89 -23.39 10.11
N GLU A 159 24.78 -23.00 10.71
CA GLU A 159 24.62 -21.70 11.35
C GLU A 159 24.71 -21.79 12.86
N LYS A 160 24.92 -20.64 13.52
CA LYS A 160 24.88 -20.58 14.99
C LYS A 160 23.43 -20.81 15.46
N PRO A 161 23.24 -21.56 16.56
CA PRO A 161 21.90 -21.72 17.14
C PRO A 161 21.29 -20.37 17.48
N LEU A 162 20.01 -20.22 17.22
CA LEU A 162 19.26 -19.07 17.70
C LEU A 162 18.93 -19.21 19.19
N PRO A 163 18.77 -18.10 19.91
CA PRO A 163 18.28 -18.15 21.28
C PRO A 163 16.88 -18.77 21.33
N PRO A 164 16.47 -19.37 22.46
CA PRO A 164 15.07 -19.77 22.63
C PRO A 164 14.11 -18.60 22.46
N ILE A 165 12.91 -18.89 21.97
CA ILE A 165 11.84 -17.89 21.85
C ILE A 165 11.43 -17.47 23.26
N ALA A 166 11.48 -16.16 23.54
CA ALA A 166 11.08 -15.61 24.83
C ALA A 166 9.54 -15.38 24.87
N GLU A 167 8.94 -15.38 26.05
CA GLU A 167 7.50 -15.17 26.19
C GLU A 167 7.05 -13.80 25.65
N GLU A 168 7.90 -12.79 25.77
CA GLU A 168 7.65 -11.44 25.25
C GLU A 168 7.63 -11.36 23.72
N GLU A 169 8.18 -12.36 23.04
CA GLU A 169 8.17 -12.47 21.58
C GLU A 169 6.87 -13.11 21.05
N ILE A 170 6.02 -13.63 21.93
CA ILE A 170 4.74 -14.28 21.60
C ILE A 170 3.62 -13.24 21.64
N PRO A 171 3.08 -12.80 20.48
CA PRO A 171 2.14 -11.68 20.44
C PRO A 171 0.68 -12.06 20.71
N PHE A 172 0.31 -13.36 20.62
CA PHE A 172 -1.04 -13.88 20.81
C PHE A 172 -1.05 -15.39 21.09
N GLU A 173 -2.15 -15.87 21.59
CA GLU A 173 -2.38 -17.31 21.81
C GLU A 173 -2.60 -18.03 20.47
N ILE A 174 -2.06 -19.25 20.35
CA ILE A 174 -2.20 -20.13 19.17
C ILE A 174 -3.04 -21.35 19.52
N PRO A 175 -3.70 -21.98 18.53
CA PRO A 175 -4.48 -23.18 18.74
C PRO A 175 -3.64 -24.35 19.28
N ASP A 176 -4.31 -25.28 20.00
CA ASP A 176 -3.67 -26.56 20.39
C ASP A 176 -3.16 -27.31 19.15
N GLY A 177 -2.03 -27.97 19.27
CA GLY A 177 -1.37 -28.64 18.16
C GLY A 177 -0.45 -27.78 17.32
N TRP A 178 -0.53 -26.44 17.44
CA TRP A 178 0.41 -25.49 16.84
C TRP A 178 1.63 -25.29 17.74
N THR A 179 2.70 -24.73 17.19
CA THR A 179 3.87 -24.30 17.95
C THR A 179 4.44 -23.01 17.41
N TRP A 180 5.17 -22.27 18.21
CA TRP A 180 5.93 -21.10 17.74
C TRP A 180 7.26 -21.56 17.15
N ALA A 181 7.66 -20.99 16.03
CA ALA A 181 8.93 -21.26 15.36
C ALA A 181 9.50 -19.98 14.76
N SER A 182 10.82 -19.94 14.54
CA SER A 182 11.48 -18.82 13.87
C SER A 182 11.81 -19.12 12.41
N ILE A 183 11.95 -18.08 11.58
CA ILE A 183 12.41 -18.20 10.19
C ILE A 183 13.74 -18.96 10.14
N GLY A 184 14.70 -18.62 11.02
CA GLY A 184 16.00 -19.27 11.02
C GLY A 184 15.95 -20.75 11.44
N GLU A 185 14.93 -21.17 12.20
CA GLU A 185 14.73 -22.57 12.54
C GLU A 185 14.11 -23.38 11.40
N THR A 186 13.15 -22.80 10.68
CA THR A 186 12.32 -23.49 9.69
C THR A 186 12.80 -23.34 8.25
N CYS A 187 13.75 -22.44 7.98
CA CYS A 187 14.24 -22.14 6.65
C CYS A 187 15.76 -22.34 6.52
N ALA A 188 16.22 -22.48 5.30
CA ALA A 188 17.62 -22.54 4.90
C ALA A 188 17.96 -21.45 3.91
N ASN A 189 19.22 -21.37 3.48
CA ASN A 189 19.70 -20.47 2.42
C ASN A 189 19.30 -19.01 2.60
N ILE A 190 19.31 -18.51 3.85
CA ILE A 190 19.01 -17.11 4.16
C ILE A 190 20.21 -16.26 3.78
N GLN A 191 20.27 -15.83 2.52
CA GLN A 191 21.47 -15.18 1.96
C GLN A 191 21.09 -14.02 1.02
N TYR A 192 22.06 -13.10 0.86
CA TYR A 192 21.95 -11.93 -0.02
C TYR A 192 22.19 -12.29 -1.48
N GLY A 193 21.52 -11.58 -2.39
CA GLY A 193 21.71 -11.71 -3.83
C GLY A 193 22.98 -11.05 -4.36
N THR A 194 23.02 -10.83 -5.68
CA THR A 194 24.17 -10.23 -6.36
C THR A 194 24.29 -8.73 -6.10
N SER A 195 25.51 -8.27 -5.88
CA SER A 195 25.85 -6.85 -5.81
C SER A 195 26.26 -6.26 -7.20
N GLU A 196 26.37 -7.09 -8.22
CA GLU A 196 26.71 -6.66 -9.56
C GLU A 196 25.61 -5.80 -10.18
N LYS A 197 26.02 -4.83 -10.98
CA LYS A 197 25.10 -3.94 -11.70
C LYS A 197 24.45 -4.71 -12.85
N SER A 198 23.14 -4.83 -12.81
CA SER A 198 22.35 -5.46 -13.86
C SER A 198 22.34 -4.63 -15.15
N SER A 199 22.14 -5.28 -16.29
CA SER A 199 22.03 -4.68 -17.62
C SER A 199 20.65 -4.91 -18.25
N SER A 200 20.39 -4.27 -19.39
CA SER A 200 19.14 -4.46 -20.14
C SER A 200 19.10 -5.80 -20.91
N LYS A 201 20.24 -6.49 -21.04
CA LYS A 201 20.37 -7.80 -21.71
C LYS A 201 21.33 -8.68 -20.93
N GLY A 202 21.13 -9.99 -20.95
CA GLY A 202 21.99 -10.97 -20.29
C GLY A 202 21.42 -12.37 -20.40
N SER A 203 22.12 -13.34 -19.79
CA SER A 203 21.79 -14.76 -19.87
C SER A 203 20.65 -15.17 -18.92
N ILE A 204 20.48 -14.43 -17.80
CA ILE A 204 19.48 -14.74 -16.77
C ILE A 204 18.83 -13.46 -16.24
N ALA A 205 17.55 -13.56 -15.86
CA ALA A 205 16.84 -12.45 -15.23
C ALA A 205 17.33 -12.17 -13.81
N VAL A 206 17.38 -10.90 -13.42
CA VAL A 206 17.71 -10.45 -12.07
C VAL A 206 16.49 -9.80 -11.43
N LEU A 207 15.92 -10.45 -10.43
CA LEU A 207 14.78 -9.93 -9.67
C LEU A 207 15.21 -8.81 -8.74
N ARG A 208 14.44 -7.73 -8.75
CA ARG A 208 14.67 -6.52 -7.97
C ARG A 208 13.48 -6.24 -7.04
N MET A 209 13.62 -5.26 -6.14
CA MET A 209 12.56 -4.86 -5.21
C MET A 209 11.24 -4.47 -5.90
N GLY A 210 11.30 -3.92 -7.11
CA GLY A 210 10.12 -3.58 -7.92
C GLY A 210 9.37 -4.81 -8.45
N ASN A 211 10.04 -5.96 -8.56
CA ASN A 211 9.42 -7.19 -9.01
C ASN A 211 8.63 -7.92 -7.89
N LEU A 212 8.76 -7.51 -6.62
CA LEU A 212 8.01 -8.10 -5.52
C LEU A 212 6.69 -7.34 -5.35
N GLN A 213 5.57 -7.93 -5.79
CA GLN A 213 4.25 -7.32 -5.75
C GLN A 213 3.20 -8.28 -5.17
N ASN A 214 2.53 -7.89 -4.09
CA ASN A 214 1.44 -8.65 -3.46
C ASN A 214 1.76 -10.12 -3.17
N GLY A 215 2.99 -10.42 -2.76
CA GLY A 215 3.45 -11.79 -2.47
C GLY A 215 3.81 -12.63 -3.69
N ARG A 216 3.80 -12.06 -4.90
CA ARG A 216 4.15 -12.72 -6.16
C ARG A 216 5.26 -11.97 -6.89
N ILE A 217 5.91 -12.63 -7.84
CA ILE A 217 6.90 -12.00 -8.70
C ILE A 217 6.20 -11.37 -9.91
N ASP A 218 6.46 -10.08 -10.12
CA ASP A 218 6.07 -9.35 -11.33
C ASP A 218 7.24 -9.34 -12.32
N TYR A 219 7.05 -10.00 -13.44
CA TYR A 219 8.04 -10.13 -14.51
C TYR A 219 7.95 -9.04 -15.60
N SER A 220 7.12 -8.02 -15.42
CA SER A 220 6.88 -6.99 -16.44
C SER A 220 8.09 -6.11 -16.74
N ASN A 221 9.00 -5.93 -15.77
CA ASN A 221 10.17 -5.04 -15.90
C ASN A 221 11.44 -5.72 -15.41
N LEU A 222 12.05 -6.52 -16.28
CA LEU A 222 13.23 -7.30 -15.94
C LEU A 222 14.53 -6.60 -16.39
N VAL A 223 15.57 -6.89 -15.63
CA VAL A 223 16.97 -6.65 -15.98
C VAL A 223 17.70 -7.99 -15.91
N TYR A 224 18.93 -8.02 -16.41
CA TYR A 224 19.65 -9.28 -16.66
C TYR A 224 21.08 -9.21 -16.17
N SER A 225 21.69 -10.39 -15.96
CA SER A 225 23.12 -10.60 -15.75
C SER A 225 23.64 -11.73 -16.66
N SER A 226 24.94 -11.73 -16.93
CA SER A 226 25.66 -12.83 -17.57
C SER A 226 26.86 -13.28 -16.74
N ASN A 227 26.93 -12.87 -15.47
CA ASN A 227 28.00 -13.27 -14.55
C ASN A 227 27.76 -14.72 -14.07
N GLU A 228 28.54 -15.67 -14.57
CA GLU A 228 28.40 -17.10 -14.26
C GLU A 228 28.54 -17.40 -12.77
N TYR A 229 29.44 -16.73 -12.06
CA TYR A 229 29.61 -16.90 -10.62
C TYR A 229 28.36 -16.49 -9.85
N ASP A 230 27.75 -15.35 -10.20
CA ASP A 230 26.52 -14.90 -9.53
C ASP A 230 25.30 -15.74 -9.95
N ILE A 231 25.27 -16.25 -11.18
CA ILE A 231 24.23 -17.17 -11.66
C ILE A 231 24.24 -18.44 -10.81
N GLU A 232 25.42 -19.05 -10.59
CA GLU A 232 25.55 -20.24 -9.76
C GLU A 232 25.18 -19.97 -8.29
N ARG A 233 25.70 -18.88 -7.71
CA ARG A 233 25.55 -18.55 -6.29
C ARG A 233 24.16 -18.07 -5.91
N CYS A 234 23.51 -17.29 -6.78
CA CYS A 234 22.23 -16.62 -6.51
C CYS A 234 21.05 -17.24 -7.27
N HIS A 235 21.21 -18.46 -7.79
CA HIS A 235 20.10 -19.19 -8.41
C HIS A 235 18.90 -19.31 -7.46
N LEU A 236 17.71 -19.18 -8.02
CA LEU A 236 16.45 -19.35 -7.28
C LEU A 236 15.82 -20.68 -7.66
N ASP A 237 15.39 -21.42 -6.65
CA ASP A 237 14.64 -22.66 -6.80
C ASP A 237 13.14 -22.44 -6.63
N TYR A 238 12.34 -23.34 -7.17
CA TYR A 238 10.89 -23.32 -7.00
C TYR A 238 10.52 -23.26 -5.51
N ASN A 239 9.61 -22.34 -5.14
CA ASN A 239 9.19 -22.08 -3.78
C ASN A 239 10.19 -21.33 -2.89
N ASP A 240 11.27 -20.80 -3.43
CA ASP A 240 12.08 -19.82 -2.68
C ASP A 240 11.26 -18.54 -2.43
N LEU A 241 11.42 -17.96 -1.25
CA LEU A 241 10.86 -16.64 -0.95
C LEU A 241 11.94 -15.57 -1.06
N LEU A 242 11.56 -14.42 -1.56
CA LEU A 242 12.40 -13.23 -1.60
C LEU A 242 11.88 -12.19 -0.60
N PHE A 243 12.78 -11.66 0.20
CA PHE A 243 12.53 -10.62 1.18
C PHE A 243 13.27 -9.33 0.82
N ASN A 244 12.57 -8.22 0.72
CA ASN A 244 13.15 -6.92 0.44
C ASN A 244 13.71 -6.29 1.73
N ARG A 245 15.03 -6.38 1.90
CA ARG A 245 15.73 -5.91 3.11
C ARG A 245 15.98 -4.41 3.16
N THR A 246 15.94 -3.71 2.03
CA THR A 246 16.31 -2.28 1.93
C THR A 246 15.30 -1.54 1.07
N ASN A 247 14.56 -0.60 1.65
CA ASN A 247 13.58 0.23 0.95
C ASN A 247 13.22 1.46 1.80
N SER A 248 12.21 2.25 1.37
CA SER A 248 11.57 3.25 2.24
C SER A 248 10.99 2.60 3.51
N LYS A 249 10.66 3.43 4.51
CA LYS A 249 10.09 2.95 5.80
C LYS A 249 8.83 2.10 5.62
N GLU A 250 8.02 2.43 4.62
CA GLU A 250 6.73 1.80 4.34
C GLU A 250 6.87 0.51 3.52
N LEU A 251 7.94 0.41 2.72
CA LEU A 251 8.13 -0.66 1.73
C LEU A 251 9.19 -1.69 2.11
N VAL A 252 9.99 -1.44 3.16
CA VAL A 252 10.92 -2.45 3.69
C VAL A 252 10.12 -3.63 4.25
N GLY A 253 10.58 -4.85 4.00
CA GLY A 253 9.88 -6.05 4.43
C GLY A 253 8.89 -6.63 3.42
N LYS A 254 8.77 -6.07 2.20
CA LYS A 254 8.01 -6.72 1.12
C LYS A 254 8.58 -8.12 0.84
N THR A 255 7.68 -9.07 0.58
CA THR A 255 8.02 -10.46 0.25
C THR A 255 7.31 -10.93 -1.01
N ALA A 256 7.87 -11.92 -1.67
CA ALA A 256 7.23 -12.64 -2.76
C ALA A 256 7.78 -14.06 -2.86
N ILE A 257 6.91 -14.99 -3.28
CA ILE A 257 7.30 -16.37 -3.57
C ILE A 257 7.68 -16.50 -5.04
N TYR A 258 8.78 -17.20 -5.30
CA TYR A 258 9.24 -17.52 -6.66
C TYR A 258 8.69 -18.88 -7.09
N LYS A 259 7.97 -18.92 -8.22
CA LYS A 259 7.34 -20.11 -8.78
C LYS A 259 8.04 -20.66 -10.04
N ALA A 260 9.28 -20.20 -10.27
CA ALA A 260 10.13 -20.66 -11.37
C ALA A 260 9.53 -20.49 -12.78
N GLU A 261 8.67 -19.45 -12.98
CA GLU A 261 8.11 -19.16 -14.31
C GLU A 261 9.20 -18.90 -15.37
N ILE A 262 10.29 -18.24 -14.94
CA ILE A 262 11.52 -18.08 -15.74
C ILE A 262 12.73 -18.25 -14.83
N PRO A 263 13.87 -18.79 -15.31
CA PRO A 263 15.11 -18.83 -14.53
C PRO A 263 15.54 -17.43 -14.08
N ALA A 264 15.84 -17.28 -12.79
CA ALA A 264 16.19 -16.00 -12.23
C ALA A 264 17.22 -16.08 -11.11
N ILE A 265 17.97 -15.00 -10.92
CA ILE A 265 18.74 -14.65 -9.74
C ILE A 265 18.15 -13.39 -9.11
N TYR A 266 18.69 -12.91 -8.01
CA TYR A 266 18.14 -11.76 -7.29
C TYR A 266 19.21 -10.77 -6.84
N ALA A 267 18.82 -9.50 -6.71
CA ALA A 267 19.71 -8.38 -6.37
C ALA A 267 20.09 -8.39 -4.89
N GLY A 268 21.23 -7.80 -4.53
CA GLY A 268 21.84 -7.82 -3.20
C GLY A 268 21.04 -7.13 -2.08
N TYR A 269 20.04 -6.33 -2.43
CA TYR A 269 19.07 -5.77 -1.47
C TYR A 269 17.85 -6.67 -1.22
N LEU A 270 17.85 -7.88 -1.79
CA LEU A 270 16.93 -8.95 -1.46
C LEU A 270 17.64 -10.05 -0.67
N ILE A 271 16.88 -10.76 0.15
CA ILE A 271 17.32 -11.96 0.87
C ILE A 271 16.47 -13.11 0.37
N ARG A 272 17.11 -14.21 -0.06
CA ARG A 272 16.45 -15.48 -0.33
C ARG A 272 16.17 -16.20 0.99
N VAL A 273 15.03 -16.87 1.07
CA VAL A 273 14.61 -17.72 2.18
C VAL A 273 14.04 -19.00 1.60
N THR A 274 14.67 -20.15 1.85
CA THR A 274 14.22 -21.45 1.37
C THR A 274 13.51 -22.20 2.49
N PRO A 275 12.18 -22.44 2.43
CA PRO A 275 11.45 -23.23 3.43
C PRO A 275 11.91 -24.70 3.43
N VAL A 276 12.04 -25.30 4.63
CA VAL A 276 12.44 -26.70 4.79
C VAL A 276 11.26 -27.48 5.37
N VAL A 277 10.71 -28.46 4.61
CA VAL A 277 9.54 -29.26 5.00
C VAL A 277 8.35 -28.41 5.49
N LEU A 278 8.20 -27.24 4.93
CA LEU A 278 7.18 -26.25 5.26
C LEU A 278 6.44 -25.85 3.98
N ASN A 279 5.13 -25.63 4.06
CA ASN A 279 4.40 -25.10 2.92
C ASN A 279 4.86 -23.65 2.64
N ALA A 280 5.46 -23.44 1.46
CA ALA A 280 6.07 -22.16 1.11
C ALA A 280 5.02 -21.04 0.89
N ASP A 281 3.82 -21.39 0.38
CA ASP A 281 2.72 -20.43 0.23
C ASP A 281 2.19 -19.99 1.59
N PHE A 282 2.08 -20.91 2.55
CA PHE A 282 1.74 -20.56 3.94
C PHE A 282 2.77 -19.57 4.52
N LEU A 283 4.07 -19.88 4.40
CA LEU A 283 5.10 -18.96 4.87
C LEU A 283 5.06 -17.61 4.17
N ASN A 284 4.78 -17.59 2.87
CA ASN A 284 4.59 -16.36 2.12
C ASN A 284 3.43 -15.52 2.68
N TYR A 285 2.31 -16.14 3.08
CA TYR A 285 1.20 -15.45 3.75
C TYR A 285 1.56 -14.94 5.14
N VAL A 286 2.30 -15.74 5.93
CA VAL A 286 2.87 -15.28 7.21
C VAL A 286 3.71 -14.02 7.03
N MET A 287 4.60 -13.99 6.03
CA MET A 287 5.48 -12.85 5.72
C MET A 287 4.76 -11.66 5.05
N GLN A 288 3.46 -11.76 4.76
CA GLN A 288 2.61 -10.66 4.32
C GLN A 288 1.65 -10.17 5.42
N SER A 289 1.53 -10.91 6.52
CA SER A 289 0.63 -10.59 7.64
C SER A 289 0.99 -9.29 8.34
N GLN A 290 0.05 -8.76 9.11
CA GLN A 290 0.30 -7.58 9.94
C GLN A 290 1.36 -7.87 11.01
N HIS A 291 1.36 -9.05 11.61
CA HIS A 291 2.37 -9.48 12.58
C HIS A 291 3.80 -9.37 12.02
N PHE A 292 4.05 -9.84 10.79
CA PHE A 292 5.36 -9.69 10.16
C PHE A 292 5.72 -8.23 9.88
N LYS A 293 4.76 -7.42 9.44
CA LYS A 293 4.97 -5.98 9.20
C LYS A 293 5.34 -5.24 10.47
N ASP A 294 4.64 -5.53 11.57
CA ASP A 294 4.91 -4.92 12.87
C ASP A 294 6.32 -5.30 13.36
N TYR A 295 6.71 -6.58 13.20
CA TYR A 295 8.07 -7.01 13.46
C TYR A 295 9.09 -6.25 12.62
N CYS A 296 8.89 -6.14 11.31
CA CYS A 296 9.78 -5.39 10.41
C CYS A 296 9.93 -3.93 10.86
N LEU A 297 8.84 -3.28 11.26
CA LEU A 297 8.85 -1.91 11.76
C LEU A 297 9.61 -1.76 13.08
N ALA A 298 9.52 -2.77 13.96
CA ALA A 298 10.22 -2.77 15.25
C ALA A 298 11.73 -2.98 15.11
N VAL A 299 12.16 -3.88 14.19
CA VAL A 299 13.57 -4.27 14.10
C VAL A 299 14.38 -3.53 13.04
N LYS A 300 13.74 -2.80 12.11
CA LYS A 300 14.45 -2.06 11.06
C LYS A 300 15.45 -1.07 11.63
N THR A 301 16.49 -0.82 10.88
CA THR A 301 17.47 0.25 11.16
C THR A 301 17.26 1.33 10.12
N ASP A 302 16.93 2.54 10.57
CA ASP A 302 16.70 3.67 9.71
C ASP A 302 18.02 4.39 9.37
N ALA A 303 18.18 4.77 8.10
CA ALA A 303 19.21 5.65 7.60
C ALA A 303 18.54 6.77 6.78
N ILE A 304 19.33 7.75 6.32
CA ILE A 304 18.80 8.87 5.52
C ILE A 304 18.19 8.30 4.22
N GLY A 305 16.87 8.44 4.10
CA GLY A 305 16.09 8.05 2.92
C GLY A 305 15.77 6.56 2.78
N GLN A 306 16.24 5.69 3.66
CA GLN A 306 15.96 4.25 3.56
C GLN A 306 15.98 3.54 4.92
N SER A 307 15.31 2.39 4.99
CA SER A 307 15.33 1.46 6.13
C SER A 307 15.94 0.13 5.71
N ASN A 308 16.56 -0.58 6.66
CA ASN A 308 17.24 -1.85 6.41
C ASN A 308 16.94 -2.88 7.48
N ILE A 309 16.75 -4.13 7.06
CA ILE A 309 16.63 -5.31 7.93
C ILE A 309 17.63 -6.35 7.44
N ASN A 310 18.62 -6.72 8.24
CA ASN A 310 19.61 -7.72 7.86
C ASN A 310 19.10 -9.16 8.04
N ALA A 311 19.84 -10.13 7.50
CA ALA A 311 19.49 -11.54 7.58
C ALA A 311 19.37 -12.06 9.01
N GLU A 312 20.20 -11.59 9.94
CA GLU A 312 20.17 -12.01 11.34
C GLU A 312 18.87 -11.57 12.05
N LYS A 313 18.40 -10.35 11.74
CA LYS A 313 17.09 -9.89 12.21
C LYS A 313 15.97 -10.70 11.58
N LEU A 314 16.02 -10.98 10.27
CA LEU A 314 15.01 -11.77 9.59
C LEU A 314 14.91 -13.20 10.18
N LYS A 315 16.03 -13.86 10.46
CA LYS A 315 16.07 -15.21 11.08
C LYS A 315 15.33 -15.27 12.42
N ARG A 316 15.34 -14.18 13.18
CA ARG A 316 14.70 -14.10 14.51
C ARG A 316 13.20 -13.87 14.47
N PHE A 317 12.61 -13.61 13.31
CA PHE A 317 11.16 -13.46 13.24
C PHE A 317 10.48 -14.76 13.69
N VAL A 318 9.59 -14.62 14.66
CA VAL A 318 8.83 -15.72 15.28
C VAL A 318 7.42 -15.73 14.71
N PHE A 319 6.94 -16.89 14.29
CA PHE A 319 5.61 -17.05 13.70
C PHE A 319 4.94 -18.36 14.17
N PRO A 320 3.60 -18.42 14.15
CA PRO A 320 2.86 -19.62 14.50
C PRO A 320 2.98 -20.67 13.39
N LEU A 321 3.38 -21.86 13.76
CA LEU A 321 3.55 -23.02 12.86
C LEU A 321 2.41 -24.02 13.10
N PRO A 322 1.47 -24.19 12.15
CA PRO A 322 0.45 -25.22 12.18
C PRO A 322 1.00 -26.60 11.77
N PRO A 323 0.24 -27.67 12.01
CA PRO A 323 0.45 -28.97 11.35
C PRO A 323 0.54 -28.82 9.83
N LEU A 324 1.38 -29.65 9.17
CA LEU A 324 1.63 -29.48 7.73
C LEU A 324 0.36 -29.62 6.87
N ALA A 325 -0.55 -30.53 7.24
CA ALA A 325 -1.83 -30.69 6.55
C ALA A 325 -2.72 -29.44 6.72
N GLU A 326 -2.73 -28.84 7.92
CA GLU A 326 -3.48 -27.61 8.17
C GLU A 326 -2.89 -26.40 7.43
N GLN A 327 -1.56 -26.34 7.23
CA GLN A 327 -0.95 -25.30 6.38
C GLN A 327 -1.55 -25.32 4.97
N GLN A 328 -1.76 -26.49 4.39
CA GLN A 328 -2.38 -26.62 3.06
C GLN A 328 -3.84 -26.13 3.09
N ARG A 329 -4.64 -26.54 4.08
CA ARG A 329 -6.04 -26.09 4.22
C ARG A 329 -6.12 -24.56 4.37
N ILE A 330 -5.19 -23.98 5.15
CA ILE A 330 -5.11 -22.52 5.30
C ILE A 330 -4.79 -21.86 3.96
N VAL A 331 -3.81 -22.39 3.20
CA VAL A 331 -3.44 -21.86 1.88
C VAL A 331 -4.63 -21.90 0.92
N ASP A 332 -5.32 -23.02 0.85
CA ASP A 332 -6.49 -23.17 -0.04
C ASP A 332 -7.58 -22.14 0.35
N ARG A 333 -7.88 -22.03 1.64
CA ARG A 333 -8.90 -21.08 2.12
C ARG A 333 -8.52 -19.63 1.90
N VAL A 334 -7.25 -19.29 2.11
CA VAL A 334 -6.75 -17.92 1.84
C VAL A 334 -6.85 -17.62 0.34
N ASN A 335 -6.49 -18.57 -0.54
CA ASN A 335 -6.59 -18.37 -1.99
C ASN A 335 -8.04 -18.08 -2.42
N GLU A 336 -9.02 -18.85 -1.91
CA GLU A 336 -10.44 -18.61 -2.18
C GLU A 336 -10.87 -17.20 -1.77
N LEU A 337 -10.53 -16.80 -0.54
CA LEU A 337 -10.93 -15.49 -0.01
C LEU A 337 -10.23 -14.34 -0.72
N LEU A 338 -8.96 -14.49 -1.10
CA LEU A 338 -8.22 -13.47 -1.82
C LEU A 338 -8.72 -13.30 -3.26
N ALA A 339 -9.20 -14.36 -3.92
CA ALA A 339 -9.85 -14.26 -5.23
C ALA A 339 -11.08 -13.34 -5.16
N VAL A 340 -11.93 -13.50 -4.13
CA VAL A 340 -13.07 -12.60 -3.89
C VAL A 340 -12.62 -11.15 -3.64
N CYS A 341 -11.51 -10.94 -2.90
CA CYS A 341 -10.98 -9.59 -2.69
C CYS A 341 -10.51 -8.92 -3.99
N ASP A 342 -10.01 -9.69 -4.95
CA ASP A 342 -9.53 -9.16 -6.23
C ASP A 342 -10.70 -8.77 -7.17
N GLU A 343 -11.88 -9.38 -6.99
CA GLU A 343 -13.13 -8.99 -7.70
C GLU A 343 -13.72 -7.67 -7.17
N LEU A 344 -13.34 -7.24 -5.96
CA LEU A 344 -13.82 -5.99 -5.33
C LEU A 344 -13.03 -4.73 -5.75
N LYS A 345 -12.00 -4.88 -6.57
CA LYS A 345 -11.17 -3.78 -7.09
C LYS A 345 -11.71 -3.27 -8.41
#